data_699911c1d6a66747bc3bfe3efa24ec9a
#
_entry.id   699911c1d6a66747bc3bfe3efa24ec9a
#
_cell.length_a   1.000
_cell.length_b   1.000
_cell.length_c   1.000
_cell.angle_alpha   90.00
_cell.angle_beta   90.00
_cell.angle_gamma   90.00
#
_symmetry.space_group_name_H-M   'P 1'
#
loop_
_entity.id
_entity.type
_entity.pdbx_description
1 polymer ?
#
loop_
_entity_poly.entity_id
_entity_poly.type
_entity_poly.pdbx_seq_one_letter_code
_entity_poly.pdbx_strand_id
1 'polypeptide(L)'
;NETQPDFDARMANFNALIRFPQNSLFYRVEEEFNSGVLICDDMGNEWADHINIANNKIAFIHSKFTKKDTYGASAMHEVVAQALKNIGRVHASIKEYESNFNSKWNENYQETQIPRTMKNGLAITLFNDIREDIENVYLNPNSKRQIYLATPFFSKRQMENNLNNLSFSQRILLSRLVFRNKTKEKTFNNIPVEQIATPIVL
;
A
#
# COMPACT_ATOMS: atom_id res chain seq x y z
N ASN A 1 5.33 32.52 5.96
CA ASN A 1 4.96 32.00 7.27
C ASN A 1 3.44 32.03 7.35
N GLU A 2 2.81 30.87 7.65
CA GLU A 2 1.37 30.74 7.84
C GLU A 2 0.99 31.51 9.12
N THR A 3 -0.12 32.26 9.08
CA THR A 3 -0.65 32.92 10.28
C THR A 3 -1.46 31.94 11.11
N GLN A 4 -1.70 32.23 12.41
CA GLN A 4 -2.51 31.35 13.27
C GLN A 4 -3.95 31.19 12.72
N PRO A 5 -4.66 32.23 12.26
CA PRO A 5 -5.98 32.08 11.63
C PRO A 5 -5.97 31.21 10.37
N ASP A 6 -4.92 31.30 9.53
CA ASP A 6 -4.78 30.47 8.34
C ASP A 6 -4.59 28.99 8.70
N PHE A 7 -3.77 28.74 9.74
CA PHE A 7 -3.59 27.40 10.29
C PHE A 7 -4.90 26.82 10.81
N ASP A 8 -5.64 27.57 11.63
CA ASP A 8 -6.90 27.14 12.21
C ASP A 8 -7.96 26.84 11.12
N ALA A 9 -8.05 27.68 10.10
CA ALA A 9 -8.94 27.46 8.95
C ALA A 9 -8.55 26.20 8.16
N ARG A 10 -7.26 25.99 7.95
CA ARG A 10 -6.74 24.80 7.26
C ARG A 10 -7.03 23.53 8.06
N MET A 11 -6.86 23.55 9.38
CA MET A 11 -7.17 22.42 10.25
C MET A 11 -8.67 22.14 10.29
N ALA A 12 -9.52 23.16 10.35
CA ALA A 12 -10.96 22.98 10.30
C ALA A 12 -11.40 22.33 8.98
N ASN A 13 -10.84 22.75 7.84
CA ASN A 13 -11.10 22.13 6.54
C ASN A 13 -10.60 20.68 6.48
N PHE A 14 -9.44 20.37 7.07
CA PHE A 14 -8.92 19.02 7.15
C PHE A 14 -9.84 18.12 8.00
N ASN A 15 -10.24 18.58 9.17
CA ASN A 15 -11.09 17.81 10.08
C ASN A 15 -12.50 17.55 9.51
N ALA A 16 -12.95 18.40 8.57
CA ALA A 16 -14.24 18.25 7.89
C ALA A 16 -14.20 17.25 6.70
N LEU A 17 -13.02 16.72 6.33
CA LEU A 17 -12.92 15.78 5.22
C LEU A 17 -13.67 14.48 5.51
N ILE A 18 -14.57 14.10 4.61
CA ILE A 18 -15.31 12.82 4.64
C ILE A 18 -14.70 11.79 3.68
N ARG A 19 -13.73 12.19 2.85
CA ARG A 19 -12.95 11.35 1.93
C ARG A 19 -11.62 12.04 1.59
N PHE A 20 -10.65 11.29 1.15
CA PHE A 20 -9.38 11.86 0.71
C PHE A 20 -9.57 12.79 -0.50
N PRO A 21 -8.79 13.86 -0.62
CA PRO A 21 -8.83 14.76 -1.78
C PRO A 21 -8.54 14.01 -3.08
N GLN A 22 -9.27 14.31 -4.17
CA GLN A 22 -9.16 13.63 -5.46
C GLN A 22 -7.76 13.65 -6.09
N ASN A 23 -6.94 14.62 -5.72
CA ASN A 23 -5.56 14.75 -6.16
C ASN A 23 -4.55 14.06 -5.23
N SER A 24 -5.01 13.33 -4.21
CA SER A 24 -4.14 12.58 -3.30
C SER A 24 -3.90 11.15 -3.80
N LEU A 25 -2.76 10.60 -3.39
CA LEU A 25 -2.44 9.20 -3.69
C LEU A 25 -3.39 8.23 -2.99
N PHE A 26 -3.80 8.53 -1.76
CA PHE A 26 -4.74 7.72 -0.99
C PHE A 26 -6.11 7.64 -1.68
N TYR A 27 -6.62 8.76 -2.20
CA TYR A 27 -7.85 8.73 -3.00
C TYR A 27 -7.75 7.76 -4.19
N ARG A 28 -6.62 7.78 -4.91
CA ARG A 28 -6.41 6.87 -6.05
C ARG A 28 -6.32 5.42 -5.64
N VAL A 29 -5.70 5.14 -4.50
CA VAL A 29 -5.66 3.78 -3.94
C VAL A 29 -7.08 3.31 -3.59
N GLU A 30 -7.88 4.16 -2.93
CA GLU A 30 -9.26 3.83 -2.58
C GLU A 30 -10.16 3.61 -3.81
N GLU A 31 -10.00 4.39 -4.87
CA GLU A 31 -10.73 4.19 -6.13
C GLU A 31 -10.36 2.86 -6.81
N GLU A 32 -9.08 2.49 -6.80
CA GLU A 32 -8.59 1.24 -7.42
C GLU A 32 -8.99 0.00 -6.62
N PHE A 33 -9.00 0.10 -5.29
CA PHE A 33 -9.30 -1.01 -4.36
C PHE A 33 -10.66 -0.85 -3.69
N ASN A 34 -11.67 -0.38 -4.41
CA ASN A 34 -12.99 -0.03 -3.87
C ASN A 34 -13.93 -1.21 -3.59
N SER A 35 -13.55 -2.44 -3.93
CA SER A 35 -14.35 -3.64 -3.70
C SER A 35 -13.90 -4.40 -2.44
N GLY A 36 -14.88 -5.04 -1.76
CA GLY A 36 -14.63 -5.79 -0.54
C GLY A 36 -14.30 -4.89 0.65
N VAL A 37 -13.44 -5.37 1.53
CA VAL A 37 -12.98 -4.62 2.71
C VAL A 37 -11.74 -3.82 2.36
N LEU A 38 -11.73 -2.55 2.68
CA LEU A 38 -10.58 -1.66 2.56
C LEU A 38 -10.30 -1.00 3.91
N ILE A 39 -9.06 -1.10 4.37
CA ILE A 39 -8.59 -0.56 5.65
C ILE A 39 -7.46 0.43 5.36
N CYS A 40 -7.59 1.68 5.82
CA CYS A 40 -6.52 2.67 5.86
C CYS A 40 -5.77 2.52 7.18
N ASP A 41 -4.56 1.93 7.15
CA ASP A 41 -3.73 1.66 8.33
C ASP A 41 -2.56 2.64 8.48
N ASP A 42 -2.58 3.77 7.77
CA ASP A 42 -1.55 4.83 7.84
C ASP A 42 -1.46 5.40 9.27
N MET A 43 -0.57 4.81 10.06
CA MET A 43 -0.23 5.15 11.45
C MET A 43 1.21 4.71 11.70
N GLY A 44 1.93 5.30 12.61
CA GLY A 44 3.35 5.02 12.84
C GLY A 44 3.77 3.55 13.08
N ASN A 45 2.83 2.65 13.33
CA ASN A 45 3.04 1.19 13.44
C ASN A 45 2.05 0.45 12.52
N GLU A 46 2.03 0.84 11.24
CA GLU A 46 1.20 0.26 10.21
C GLU A 46 1.72 -1.09 9.71
N TRP A 47 0.79 -1.92 9.20
CA TRP A 47 1.12 -3.10 8.38
C TRP A 47 1.35 -2.72 6.92
N ALA A 48 0.57 -1.75 6.44
CA ALA A 48 0.67 -1.08 5.15
C ALA A 48 -0.12 0.23 5.24
N ASP A 49 0.03 1.14 4.29
CA ASP A 49 -0.81 2.34 4.25
C ASP A 49 -2.29 1.97 4.01
N HIS A 50 -2.52 0.96 3.14
CA HIS A 50 -3.86 0.37 2.96
C HIS A 50 -3.78 -1.16 2.91
N ILE A 51 -4.87 -1.81 3.37
CA ILE A 51 -5.07 -3.25 3.27
C ILE A 51 -6.41 -3.47 2.58
N ASN A 52 -6.41 -4.21 1.46
CA ASN A 52 -7.65 -4.59 0.78
C ASN A 52 -7.86 -6.11 0.84
N ILE A 53 -9.09 -6.52 1.17
CA ILE A 53 -9.51 -7.92 1.26
C ILE A 53 -10.70 -8.10 0.35
N ALA A 54 -10.47 -8.67 -0.81
CA ALA A 54 -11.48 -8.85 -1.85
C ALA A 54 -11.07 -9.95 -2.84
N ASN A 55 -12.04 -10.56 -3.51
CA ASN A 55 -11.79 -11.47 -4.64
C ASN A 55 -10.77 -12.58 -4.31
N ASN A 56 -10.91 -13.20 -3.13
CA ASN A 56 -9.99 -14.24 -2.65
C ASN A 56 -8.53 -13.77 -2.56
N LYS A 57 -8.32 -12.52 -2.19
CA LYS A 57 -7.01 -11.89 -2.11
C LYS A 57 -6.91 -10.99 -0.87
N ILE A 58 -5.74 -10.98 -0.25
CA ILE A 58 -5.31 -9.92 0.66
C ILE A 58 -4.20 -9.13 -0.04
N ALA A 59 -4.40 -7.83 -0.18
CA ALA A 59 -3.45 -6.91 -0.78
C ALA A 59 -2.97 -5.89 0.26
N PHE A 60 -1.67 -5.80 0.46
CA PHE A 60 -1.02 -4.74 1.24
C PHE A 60 -0.50 -3.69 0.28
N ILE A 61 -0.94 -2.46 0.43
CA ILE A 61 -0.60 -1.34 -0.44
C ILE A 61 0.26 -0.35 0.33
N HIS A 62 1.52 -0.23 -0.07
CA HIS A 62 2.45 0.77 0.46
C HIS A 62 2.50 1.95 -0.49
N SER A 63 2.24 3.14 0.03
CA SER A 63 2.07 4.38 -0.73
C SER A 63 3.21 5.35 -0.43
N LYS A 64 3.83 5.90 -1.46
CA LYS A 64 4.83 6.95 -1.29
C LYS A 64 4.61 8.06 -2.28
N PHE A 65 4.33 9.25 -1.76
CA PHE A 65 4.26 10.48 -2.55
C PHE A 65 5.56 11.27 -2.44
N THR A 66 6.01 11.82 -3.55
CA THR A 66 7.06 12.84 -3.59
C THR A 66 6.69 13.90 -4.62
N LYS A 67 6.96 15.17 -4.28
CA LYS A 67 6.75 16.32 -5.19
C LYS A 67 7.76 16.38 -6.34
N LYS A 68 8.83 15.58 -6.29
CA LYS A 68 9.87 15.57 -7.32
C LYS A 68 9.52 14.54 -8.39
N ASP A 69 9.36 14.98 -9.63
CA ASP A 69 9.16 14.14 -10.82
C ASP A 69 10.42 13.31 -11.19
N THR A 70 11.41 13.28 -10.31
CA THR A 70 12.64 12.54 -10.54
C THR A 70 12.53 11.17 -9.92
N TYR A 71 12.93 10.14 -10.65
CA TYR A 71 13.25 8.81 -10.15
C TYR A 71 14.25 8.92 -9.00
N GLY A 72 13.76 9.25 -7.81
CA GLY A 72 14.59 9.31 -6.62
C GLY A 72 14.83 7.89 -6.14
N ALA A 73 16.04 7.37 -6.34
CA ALA A 73 16.41 6.06 -5.80
C ALA A 73 16.10 5.94 -4.30
N SER A 74 16.20 7.05 -3.56
CA SER A 74 15.87 7.11 -2.12
C SER A 74 14.37 6.90 -1.84
N ALA A 75 13.47 7.53 -2.61
CA ALA A 75 12.02 7.38 -2.40
C ALA A 75 11.56 5.96 -2.75
N MET A 76 12.11 5.37 -3.83
CA MET A 76 11.84 3.99 -4.19
C MET A 76 12.39 3.02 -3.14
N HIS A 77 13.61 3.25 -2.66
CA HIS A 77 14.21 2.45 -1.59
C HIS A 77 13.39 2.49 -0.30
N GLU A 78 12.83 3.64 0.05
CA GLU A 78 12.01 3.80 1.25
C GLU A 78 10.72 2.97 1.17
N VAL A 79 9.95 3.09 0.09
CA VAL A 79 8.69 2.34 -0.06
C VAL A 79 8.93 0.82 -0.16
N VAL A 80 10.00 0.40 -0.82
CA VAL A 80 10.40 -1.00 -0.87
C VAL A 80 10.83 -1.51 0.51
N ALA A 81 11.58 -0.71 1.27
CA ALA A 81 11.99 -1.08 2.62
C ALA A 81 10.81 -1.23 3.57
N GLN A 82 9.80 -0.35 3.48
CA GLN A 82 8.54 -0.49 4.23
C GLN A 82 7.81 -1.79 3.87
N ALA A 83 7.66 -2.07 2.58
CA ALA A 83 7.03 -3.30 2.11
C ALA A 83 7.77 -4.57 2.61
N LEU A 84 9.09 -4.60 2.52
CA LEU A 84 9.92 -5.71 3.00
C LEU A 84 9.86 -5.88 4.53
N LYS A 85 9.86 -4.78 5.29
CA LYS A 85 9.70 -4.81 6.76
C LYS A 85 8.40 -5.49 7.16
N ASN A 86 7.33 -5.24 6.42
CA ASN A 86 5.98 -5.68 6.77
C ASN A 86 5.52 -6.94 6.02
N ILE A 87 6.39 -7.56 5.20
CA ILE A 87 6.03 -8.72 4.37
C ILE A 87 5.43 -9.89 5.17
N GLY A 88 5.86 -10.10 6.41
CA GLY A 88 5.32 -11.14 7.28
C GLY A 88 3.86 -10.88 7.72
N ARG A 89 3.41 -9.63 7.69
CA ARG A 89 2.06 -9.25 8.13
C ARG A 89 0.96 -9.73 7.18
N VAL A 90 1.27 -10.06 5.93
CA VAL A 90 0.31 -10.65 4.99
C VAL A 90 -0.23 -12.02 5.45
N HIS A 91 0.42 -12.64 6.44
CA HIS A 91 0.03 -13.88 7.08
C HIS A 91 -0.52 -13.68 8.50
N ALA A 92 -0.82 -12.46 8.89
CA ALA A 92 -1.38 -12.15 10.20
C ALA A 92 -2.67 -12.95 10.46
N SER A 93 -2.82 -13.43 11.68
CA SER A 93 -3.98 -14.22 12.09
C SER A 93 -5.25 -13.36 12.20
N ILE A 94 -6.42 -14.00 12.18
CA ILE A 94 -7.71 -13.35 12.39
C ILE A 94 -7.74 -12.58 13.71
N LYS A 95 -7.12 -13.12 14.75
CA LYS A 95 -7.00 -12.45 16.06
C LYS A 95 -6.19 -11.16 15.99
N GLU A 96 -5.15 -11.11 15.17
CA GLU A 96 -4.37 -9.88 14.97
C GLU A 96 -5.18 -8.84 14.19
N TYR A 97 -5.97 -9.25 13.18
CA TYR A 97 -6.93 -8.36 12.51
C TYR A 97 -7.95 -7.79 13.49
N GLU A 98 -8.58 -8.63 14.31
CA GLU A 98 -9.56 -8.21 15.33
C GLU A 98 -8.94 -7.26 16.35
N SER A 99 -7.74 -7.56 16.82
CA SER A 99 -7.01 -6.70 17.77
C SER A 99 -6.71 -5.32 17.19
N ASN A 100 -6.22 -5.27 15.93
CA ASN A 100 -5.96 -3.99 15.26
C ASN A 100 -7.25 -3.23 14.97
N PHE A 101 -8.30 -3.92 14.53
CA PHE A 101 -9.61 -3.31 14.32
C PHE A 101 -10.09 -2.61 15.58
N ASN A 102 -10.14 -3.33 16.69
CA ASN A 102 -10.65 -2.81 17.96
C ASN A 102 -9.77 -1.72 18.59
N SER A 103 -8.47 -1.69 18.24
CA SER A 103 -7.53 -0.70 18.80
C SER A 103 -7.34 0.55 17.94
N LYS A 104 -7.63 0.48 16.63
CA LYS A 104 -7.29 1.59 15.73
C LYS A 104 -8.10 1.68 14.42
N TRP A 105 -8.54 0.55 13.82
CA TRP A 105 -9.16 0.59 12.49
C TRP A 105 -10.67 0.87 12.51
N ASN A 106 -11.32 0.81 13.68
CA ASN A 106 -12.70 1.22 13.87
C ASN A 106 -12.88 2.74 14.06
N GLU A 107 -11.79 3.49 14.05
CA GLU A 107 -11.77 4.95 14.20
C GLU A 107 -11.72 5.65 12.83
N ASN A 108 -11.82 6.97 12.84
CA ASN A 108 -11.58 7.79 11.66
C ASN A 108 -10.08 8.02 11.42
N TYR A 109 -9.73 8.35 10.19
CA TYR A 109 -8.36 8.73 9.81
C TYR A 109 -7.99 10.05 10.47
N GLN A 110 -7.01 10.03 11.37
CA GLN A 110 -6.57 11.19 12.12
C GLN A 110 -7.76 11.93 12.77
N GLU A 111 -7.87 13.25 12.60
CA GLU A 111 -8.98 14.06 13.13
C GLU A 111 -10.08 14.32 12.08
N THR A 112 -10.08 13.59 10.97
CA THR A 112 -11.05 13.73 9.88
C THR A 112 -12.34 12.95 10.13
N GLN A 113 -13.30 13.05 9.20
CA GLN A 113 -14.50 12.20 9.17
C GLN A 113 -14.34 11.00 8.21
N ILE A 114 -13.11 10.73 7.72
CA ILE A 114 -12.82 9.61 6.81
C ILE A 114 -12.75 8.32 7.64
N PRO A 115 -13.64 7.34 7.44
CA PRO A 115 -13.56 6.07 8.17
C PRO A 115 -12.33 5.29 7.72
N ARG A 116 -11.59 4.72 8.67
CA ARG A 116 -10.42 3.87 8.36
C ARG A 116 -10.81 2.55 7.73
N THR A 117 -11.95 1.99 8.11
CA THR A 117 -12.42 0.72 7.55
C THR A 117 -13.72 0.93 6.79
N MET A 118 -13.71 0.47 5.55
CA MET A 118 -14.88 0.46 4.68
C MET A 118 -15.10 -0.93 4.09
N LYS A 119 -16.36 -1.25 3.79
CA LYS A 119 -16.74 -2.42 2.99
C LYS A 119 -17.64 -1.97 1.85
N ASN A 120 -17.19 -2.13 0.62
CA ASN A 120 -17.89 -1.66 -0.58
C ASN A 120 -18.30 -0.18 -0.48
N GLY A 121 -17.41 0.67 0.04
CA GLY A 121 -17.62 2.11 0.20
C GLY A 121 -18.46 2.53 1.43
N LEU A 122 -18.92 1.60 2.26
CA LEU A 122 -19.66 1.88 3.49
C LEU A 122 -18.74 1.75 4.70
N ALA A 123 -18.81 2.73 5.62
CA ALA A 123 -18.05 2.72 6.86
C ALA A 123 -18.39 1.50 7.73
N ILE A 124 -17.38 0.88 8.33
CA ILE A 124 -17.49 -0.27 9.21
C ILE A 124 -17.05 0.11 10.62
N THR A 125 -17.88 -0.18 11.59
CA THR A 125 -17.63 0.11 13.02
C THR A 125 -17.55 -1.15 13.91
N LEU A 126 -17.92 -2.31 13.37
CA LEU A 126 -17.87 -3.59 14.09
C LEU A 126 -17.03 -4.61 13.31
N PHE A 127 -16.10 -5.27 13.98
CA PHE A 127 -15.26 -6.30 13.37
C PHE A 127 -16.08 -7.46 12.76
N ASN A 128 -17.20 -7.80 13.37
CA ASN A 128 -18.07 -8.87 12.91
C ASN A 128 -18.61 -8.64 11.48
N ASP A 129 -18.73 -7.38 11.02
CA ASP A 129 -19.21 -7.04 9.69
C ASP A 129 -18.19 -7.40 8.57
N ILE A 130 -16.93 -7.59 8.95
CA ILE A 130 -15.83 -7.94 8.04
C ILE A 130 -15.13 -9.26 8.40
N ARG A 131 -15.47 -9.87 9.54
CA ARG A 131 -14.86 -11.11 10.02
C ARG A 131 -14.92 -12.21 8.96
N GLU A 132 -16.09 -12.45 8.38
CA GLU A 132 -16.31 -13.49 7.40
C GLU A 132 -15.47 -13.27 6.14
N ASP A 133 -15.33 -12.03 5.67
CA ASP A 133 -14.48 -11.71 4.50
C ASP A 133 -13.02 -12.08 4.76
N ILE A 134 -12.52 -11.79 5.97
CA ILE A 134 -11.15 -12.11 6.38
C ILE A 134 -10.98 -13.63 6.51
N GLU A 135 -11.91 -14.30 7.19
CA GLU A 135 -11.88 -15.75 7.40
C GLU A 135 -11.91 -16.52 6.06
N ASN A 136 -12.79 -16.14 5.15
CA ASN A 136 -12.92 -16.75 3.83
C ASN A 136 -11.61 -16.70 3.03
N VAL A 137 -10.90 -15.56 3.08
CA VAL A 137 -9.61 -15.43 2.40
C VAL A 137 -8.49 -16.11 3.19
N TYR A 138 -8.54 -16.06 4.51
CA TYR A 138 -7.53 -16.67 5.39
C TYR A 138 -7.53 -18.19 5.30
N LEU A 139 -8.70 -18.81 5.34
CA LEU A 139 -8.88 -20.27 5.32
C LEU A 139 -8.76 -20.88 3.92
N ASN A 140 -8.85 -20.08 2.86
CA ASN A 140 -8.76 -20.58 1.50
C ASN A 140 -7.29 -20.76 1.08
N PRO A 141 -6.83 -22.01 0.84
CA PRO A 141 -5.45 -22.26 0.44
C PRO A 141 -5.08 -21.68 -0.94
N ASN A 142 -6.08 -21.37 -1.77
CA ASN A 142 -5.88 -20.75 -3.08
C ASN A 142 -5.94 -19.22 -3.02
N SER A 143 -6.08 -18.63 -1.83
CA SER A 143 -6.08 -17.18 -1.70
C SER A 143 -4.71 -16.59 -1.98
N LYS A 144 -4.71 -15.41 -2.59
CA LYS A 144 -3.49 -14.68 -2.94
C LYS A 144 -3.10 -13.71 -1.83
N ARG A 145 -1.80 -13.61 -1.58
CA ARG A 145 -1.20 -12.57 -0.73
C ARG A 145 -0.35 -11.69 -1.64
N GLN A 146 -0.67 -10.40 -1.72
CA GLN A 146 -0.01 -9.49 -2.65
C GLN A 146 0.44 -8.21 -1.94
N ILE A 147 1.56 -7.67 -2.38
CA ILE A 147 2.06 -6.37 -1.95
C ILE A 147 2.08 -5.46 -3.17
N TYR A 148 1.53 -4.28 -3.02
CA TYR A 148 1.50 -3.23 -4.03
C TYR A 148 2.32 -2.03 -3.56
N LEU A 149 3.02 -1.42 -4.48
CA LEU A 149 3.70 -0.14 -4.27
C LEU A 149 2.95 0.92 -5.09
N ALA A 150 2.30 1.84 -4.41
CA ALA A 150 1.58 2.95 -5.02
C ALA A 150 2.47 4.20 -5.00
N THR A 151 2.90 4.64 -6.17
CA THR A 151 3.79 5.80 -6.28
C THR A 151 3.49 6.61 -7.54
N PRO A 152 3.46 7.97 -7.48
CA PRO A 152 3.27 8.81 -8.66
C PRO A 152 4.56 9.00 -9.48
N PHE A 153 5.72 8.69 -8.89
CA PHE A 153 7.04 8.93 -9.49
C PHE A 153 7.61 7.72 -10.23
N PHE A 154 6.86 6.62 -10.31
CA PHE A 154 7.29 5.39 -10.98
C PHE A 154 6.23 4.96 -12.00
N SER A 155 6.60 4.95 -13.26
CA SER A 155 5.74 4.53 -14.36
C SER A 155 6.33 3.30 -15.05
N LYS A 156 5.55 2.23 -15.18
CA LYS A 156 5.95 1.02 -15.93
C LYS A 156 6.43 1.39 -17.34
N ARG A 157 5.69 2.26 -18.03
CA ARG A 157 6.04 2.72 -19.39
C ARG A 157 7.38 3.45 -19.44
N GLN A 158 7.65 4.32 -18.46
CA GLN A 158 8.94 5.02 -18.37
C GLN A 158 10.08 4.05 -18.06
N MET A 159 9.85 3.09 -17.15
CA MET A 159 10.83 2.06 -16.85
C MET A 159 11.16 1.22 -18.08
N GLU A 160 10.15 0.73 -18.80
CA GLU A 160 10.34 -0.02 -20.04
C GLU A 160 11.10 0.79 -21.09
N ASN A 161 10.74 2.06 -21.29
CA ASN A 161 11.45 2.97 -22.18
C ASN A 161 12.91 3.16 -21.75
N ASN A 162 13.17 3.37 -20.47
CA ASN A 162 14.52 3.54 -19.95
C ASN A 162 15.35 2.26 -20.10
N LEU A 163 14.76 1.08 -19.83
CA LEU A 163 15.43 -0.21 -20.03
C LEU A 163 15.77 -0.45 -21.51
N ASN A 164 14.87 -0.09 -22.42
CA ASN A 164 15.09 -0.22 -23.86
C ASN A 164 16.19 0.72 -24.37
N ASN A 165 16.36 1.89 -23.75
CA ASN A 165 17.34 2.91 -24.11
C ASN A 165 18.67 2.78 -23.35
N LEU A 166 18.87 1.74 -22.56
CA LEU A 166 20.14 1.50 -21.86
C LEU A 166 21.29 1.28 -22.87
N SER A 167 22.41 1.96 -22.63
CA SER A 167 23.66 1.67 -23.34
C SER A 167 24.14 0.25 -23.06
N PHE A 168 25.01 -0.27 -23.92
CA PHE A 168 25.57 -1.62 -23.78
C PHE A 168 26.23 -1.82 -22.38
N SER A 169 27.02 -0.84 -21.92
CA SER A 169 27.66 -0.89 -20.61
C SER A 169 26.66 -0.90 -19.44
N GLN A 170 25.56 -0.13 -19.55
CA GLN A 170 24.50 -0.13 -18.54
C GLN A 170 23.73 -1.46 -18.51
N ARG A 171 23.49 -2.09 -19.68
CA ARG A 171 22.88 -3.43 -19.77
C ARG A 171 23.74 -4.50 -19.09
N ILE A 172 25.07 -4.44 -19.28
CA ILE A 172 25.99 -5.36 -18.60
C ILE A 172 25.95 -5.15 -17.09
N LEU A 173 25.93 -3.90 -16.62
CA LEU A 173 25.85 -3.61 -15.19
C LEU A 173 24.54 -4.14 -14.58
N LEU A 174 23.41 -3.91 -15.25
CA LEU A 174 22.10 -4.40 -14.84
C LEU A 174 22.07 -5.93 -14.80
N SER A 175 22.59 -6.61 -15.83
CA SER A 175 22.66 -8.07 -15.87
C SER A 175 23.48 -8.65 -14.70
N ARG A 176 24.60 -8.00 -14.33
CA ARG A 176 25.41 -8.39 -13.17
C ARG A 176 24.67 -8.20 -11.85
N LEU A 177 23.88 -7.14 -11.70
CA LEU A 177 23.04 -6.91 -10.50
C LEU A 177 21.92 -7.98 -10.39
N VAL A 178 21.26 -8.29 -11.50
CA VAL A 178 20.24 -9.35 -11.56
C VAL A 178 20.84 -10.73 -11.24
N PHE A 179 22.02 -11.05 -11.78
CA PHE A 179 22.74 -12.30 -11.49
C PHE A 179 23.17 -12.40 -10.02
N ARG A 180 23.65 -11.31 -9.42
CA ARG A 180 24.00 -11.30 -7.98
C ARG A 180 22.78 -11.53 -7.08
N ASN A 181 21.62 -11.03 -7.46
CA ASN A 181 20.40 -11.27 -6.71
C ASN A 181 19.93 -12.72 -6.87
N LYS A 182 19.95 -13.31 -8.08
CA LYS A 182 19.60 -14.72 -8.28
C LYS A 182 20.48 -15.70 -7.51
N THR A 183 21.75 -15.40 -7.28
CA THR A 183 22.63 -16.25 -6.45
C THR A 183 22.35 -16.12 -4.96
N LYS A 184 21.76 -15.02 -4.48
CA LYS A 184 21.28 -14.89 -3.09
C LYS A 184 19.87 -15.50 -2.90
N GLU A 185 19.06 -15.61 -3.95
CA GLU A 185 17.72 -16.19 -3.91
C GLU A 185 17.70 -17.69 -3.64
N LYS A 186 18.82 -18.41 -3.79
CA LYS A 186 18.92 -19.82 -3.38
C LYS A 186 18.71 -20.05 -1.88
N THR A 187 18.73 -19.02 -1.06
CA THR A 187 18.48 -19.09 0.39
C THR A 187 17.07 -18.63 0.81
N PHE A 188 16.26 -18.12 -0.09
CA PHE A 188 14.86 -17.74 0.15
C PHE A 188 13.93 -18.60 -0.73
N ASN A 189 14.01 -19.93 -0.53
CA ASN A 189 13.14 -20.86 -1.24
C ASN A 189 11.68 -20.62 -0.84
N ASN A 190 10.84 -20.35 -1.86
CA ASN A 190 9.38 -20.46 -1.96
C ASN A 190 8.55 -19.17 -2.05
N ILE A 191 9.10 -18.02 -2.40
CA ILE A 191 8.27 -16.90 -2.88
C ILE A 191 8.66 -16.63 -4.33
N PRO A 192 7.80 -16.90 -5.32
CA PRO A 192 8.07 -16.54 -6.72
C PRO A 192 8.21 -15.02 -6.84
N VAL A 193 9.36 -14.54 -7.29
CA VAL A 193 9.66 -13.11 -7.52
C VAL A 193 8.71 -12.47 -8.55
N GLU A 194 8.01 -13.27 -9.33
CA GLU A 194 6.98 -12.82 -10.29
C GLU A 194 5.73 -12.22 -9.65
N GLN A 195 5.58 -12.30 -8.32
CA GLN A 195 4.43 -11.75 -7.57
C GLN A 195 4.72 -10.44 -6.85
N ILE A 196 5.93 -9.90 -6.96
CA ILE A 196 6.28 -8.64 -6.32
C ILE A 196 5.94 -7.49 -7.26
N ALA A 197 4.95 -6.74 -6.86
CA ALA A 197 4.62 -5.39 -7.31
C ALA A 197 4.23 -5.25 -8.78
N THR A 198 2.95 -5.33 -9.05
CA THR A 198 2.42 -4.52 -10.16
C THR A 198 2.37 -3.08 -9.66
N PRO A 199 3.20 -2.16 -10.16
CA PRO A 199 3.06 -0.76 -9.79
C PRO A 199 1.69 -0.28 -10.27
N ILE A 200 0.91 0.33 -9.38
CA ILE A 200 -0.28 1.06 -9.79
C ILE A 200 0.23 2.26 -10.57
N VAL A 201 0.13 2.18 -11.89
CA VAL A 201 0.43 3.30 -12.78
C VAL A 201 -0.79 4.21 -12.76
N LEU A 202 -0.63 5.38 -12.17
CA LEU A 202 -1.60 6.46 -12.23
C LEU A 202 -1.38 7.30 -13.48
#